data_adbd4d1742a8f0e887515fd613efd001
#
_entry.id   adbd4d1742a8f0e887515fd613efd001
#
_cell.length_a   1.000
_cell.length_b   1.000
_cell.length_c   1.000
_cell.angle_alpha   90.00
_cell.angle_beta   90.00
_cell.angle_gamma   90.00
#
_symmetry.space_group_name_H-M   'P 1'
#
loop_
_entity.id
_entity.type
_entity.pdbx_description
1 polymer ?
#
loop_
_entity_poly.entity_id
_entity_poly.type
_entity_poly.pdbx_seq_one_letter_code
_entity_poly.pdbx_strand_id
1 'polypeptide(L)'
;QLLLIQRNVTQRIRSLYTSLKTGQLNIESLEASYESSEDALEATRLGYELKARNLVDLLRAERNFFDAQNRLSQAKYDFIIRSLEFKQATGSLKPQDIIDVNNFLD
;
A
#
# COMPACT_ATOMS: atom_id res chain seq x y z
N GLN A 1 8.68 -20.79 -29.28
CA GLN A 1 7.69 -19.70 -29.11
C GLN A 1 6.78 -19.94 -27.93
N LEU A 2 6.32 -21.19 -27.75
CA LEU A 2 5.51 -21.55 -26.60
C LEU A 2 6.29 -21.34 -25.31
N LEU A 3 7.55 -21.68 -25.32
CA LEU A 3 8.45 -21.51 -24.18
C LEU A 3 8.66 -20.03 -23.83
N LEU A 4 8.75 -19.18 -24.85
CA LEU A 4 8.90 -17.72 -24.64
C LEU A 4 7.63 -17.11 -24.05
N ILE A 5 6.45 -17.57 -24.49
CA ILE A 5 5.18 -17.10 -23.96
C ILE A 5 5.04 -17.49 -22.49
N GLN A 6 5.37 -18.75 -22.14
CA GLN A 6 5.32 -19.22 -20.76
C GLN A 6 6.30 -18.44 -19.87
N ARG A 7 7.50 -18.17 -20.39
CA ARG A 7 8.50 -17.42 -19.64
C ARG A 7 8.04 -15.98 -19.40
N ASN A 8 7.44 -15.34 -20.41
CA ASN A 8 6.92 -13.98 -20.29
C ASN A 8 5.78 -13.90 -19.26
N VAL A 9 4.87 -14.86 -19.28
CA VAL A 9 3.76 -14.93 -18.33
C VAL A 9 4.29 -15.13 -16.91
N THR A 10 5.25 -16.03 -16.74
CA THR A 10 5.86 -16.28 -15.43
C THR A 10 6.54 -15.04 -14.88
N GLN A 11 7.29 -14.32 -15.73
CA GLN A 11 7.94 -13.08 -15.32
C GLN A 11 6.93 -12.02 -14.93
N ARG A 12 5.84 -11.91 -15.68
CA ARG A 12 4.79 -10.94 -15.36
C ARG A 12 4.16 -11.23 -14.01
N ILE A 13 3.88 -12.50 -13.72
CA ILE A 13 3.27 -12.89 -12.45
C ILE A 13 4.24 -12.64 -11.29
N ARG A 14 5.52 -12.94 -11.46
CA ARG A 14 6.53 -12.63 -10.45
C ARG A 14 6.61 -11.14 -10.18
N SER A 15 6.59 -10.33 -11.24
CA SER A 15 6.63 -8.88 -11.14
C SER A 15 5.41 -8.35 -10.38
N LEU A 16 4.23 -8.86 -10.70
CA LEU A 16 2.99 -8.47 -10.03
C LEU A 16 3.00 -8.89 -8.56
N TYR A 17 3.49 -10.09 -8.26
CA TYR A 17 3.60 -10.56 -6.88
C TYR A 17 4.54 -9.66 -6.07
N THR A 18 5.71 -9.33 -6.63
CA THR A 18 6.67 -8.44 -5.98
C THR A 18 6.05 -7.06 -5.76
N SER A 19 5.31 -6.57 -6.72
CA SER A 19 4.60 -5.30 -6.63
C SER A 19 3.56 -5.32 -5.50
N LEU A 20 2.83 -6.42 -5.35
CA LEU A 20 1.86 -6.59 -4.25
C LEU A 20 2.56 -6.57 -2.90
N LYS A 21 3.66 -7.30 -2.78
CA LYS A 21 4.41 -7.37 -1.54
C LYS A 21 4.98 -6.01 -1.16
N THR A 22 5.54 -5.30 -2.13
CA THR A 22 6.04 -3.93 -1.94
C THR A 22 4.91 -3.00 -1.53
N GLY A 23 3.75 -3.12 -2.17
CA GLY A 23 2.57 -2.33 -1.83
C GLY A 23 2.09 -2.58 -0.43
N GLN A 24 2.12 -3.83 0.04
CA GLN A 24 1.73 -4.18 1.39
C GLN A 24 2.67 -3.56 2.43
N LEU A 25 3.98 -3.61 2.18
CA LEU A 25 4.96 -2.99 3.06
C LEU A 25 4.78 -1.46 3.09
N ASN A 26 4.47 -0.88 1.94
CA ASN A 26 4.21 0.56 1.84
C ASN A 26 2.98 0.94 2.66
N ILE A 27 1.91 0.14 2.61
CA ILE A 27 0.70 0.36 3.40
C ILE A 27 1.02 0.31 4.89
N GLU A 28 1.80 -0.68 5.34
CA GLU A 28 2.19 -0.80 6.74
C GLU A 28 2.96 0.44 7.21
N SER A 29 3.89 0.92 6.37
CA SER A 29 4.67 2.13 6.67
C SER A 29 3.77 3.36 6.76
N LEU A 30 2.81 3.49 5.83
CA LEU A 30 1.89 4.61 5.81
C LEU A 30 0.86 4.54 6.95
N GLU A 31 0.47 3.35 7.38
CA GLU A 31 -0.38 3.19 8.56
C GLU A 31 0.34 3.69 9.81
N ALA A 32 1.64 3.37 9.96
CA ALA A 32 2.44 3.86 11.06
C ALA A 32 2.55 5.38 11.04
N SER A 33 2.76 5.96 9.85
CA SER A 33 2.80 7.41 9.69
C SER A 33 1.46 8.07 10.02
N TYR A 34 0.37 7.42 9.63
CA TYR A 34 -0.98 7.91 9.93
C TYR A 34 -1.22 7.94 11.43
N GLU A 35 -0.89 6.86 12.13
CA GLU A 35 -1.04 6.79 13.58
C GLU A 35 -0.18 7.83 14.29
N SER A 36 1.05 8.02 13.84
CA SER A 36 1.94 9.03 14.40
C SER A 36 1.39 10.44 14.21
N SER A 37 0.82 10.72 13.03
CA SER A 37 0.25 12.04 12.75
C SER A 37 -1.03 12.28 13.54
N GLU A 38 -1.82 11.21 13.80
CA GLU A 38 -3.00 11.30 14.63
C GLU A 38 -2.62 11.64 16.08
N ASP A 39 -1.62 10.95 16.63
CA ASP A 39 -1.12 11.20 17.97
C ASP A 39 -0.55 12.62 18.09
N ALA A 40 0.19 13.06 17.07
CA ALA A 40 0.74 14.42 17.04
C ALA A 40 -0.37 15.46 16.98
N LEU A 41 -1.43 15.19 16.23
CA LEU A 41 -2.58 16.10 16.16
C LEU A 41 -3.28 16.21 17.52
N GLU A 42 -3.51 15.09 18.19
CA GLU A 42 -4.13 15.07 19.51
C GLU A 42 -3.29 15.87 20.53
N ALA A 43 -1.99 15.62 20.55
CA ALA A 43 -1.07 16.32 21.45
C ALA A 43 -1.05 17.82 21.17
N THR A 44 -1.02 18.19 19.88
CA THR A 44 -1.01 19.62 19.49
C THR A 44 -2.34 20.28 19.81
N ARG A 45 -3.46 19.58 19.63
CA ARG A 45 -4.79 20.10 19.97
C ARG A 45 -4.89 20.37 21.47
N LEU A 46 -4.42 19.43 22.27
CA LEU A 46 -4.39 19.62 23.73
C LEU A 46 -3.49 20.79 24.11
N GLY A 47 -2.31 20.88 23.48
CA GLY A 47 -1.40 22.00 23.71
C GLY A 47 -2.02 23.34 23.33
N TYR A 48 -2.80 23.38 22.25
CA TYR A 48 -3.53 24.58 21.84
C TYR A 48 -4.59 24.97 22.87
N GLU A 49 -5.37 24.00 23.35
CA GLU A 49 -6.38 24.22 24.37
C GLU A 49 -5.79 24.76 25.67
N LEU A 50 -4.60 24.28 26.03
CA LEU A 50 -3.86 24.72 27.21
C LEU A 50 -3.03 25.97 26.95
N LYS A 51 -3.10 26.56 25.76
CA LYS A 51 -2.39 27.77 25.33
C LYS A 51 -0.87 27.58 25.30
N ALA A 52 -0.39 26.33 25.30
CA ALA A 52 1.03 26.03 25.14
C ALA A 52 1.44 26.00 23.66
N ARG A 53 0.50 25.87 22.75
CA ARG A 53 0.72 25.89 21.30
C ARG A 53 -0.16 26.94 20.64
N ASN A 54 0.27 27.46 19.51
CA ASN A 54 -0.50 28.46 18.78
C ASN A 54 -1.34 27.81 17.67
N LEU A 55 -2.21 28.62 17.04
CA LEU A 55 -3.10 28.15 15.97
C LEU A 55 -2.33 27.62 14.77
N VAL A 56 -1.19 28.22 14.43
CA VAL A 56 -0.37 27.78 13.30
C VAL A 56 0.11 26.35 13.51
N ASP A 57 0.54 26.03 14.73
CA ASP A 57 0.97 24.68 15.08
C ASP A 57 -0.16 23.69 14.93
N LEU A 58 -1.37 24.06 15.37
CA LEU A 58 -2.55 23.20 15.26
C LEU A 58 -2.91 22.95 13.79
N LEU A 59 -2.94 24.02 12.98
CA LEU A 59 -3.26 23.89 11.55
C LEU A 59 -2.24 23.04 10.82
N ARG A 60 -0.96 23.16 11.19
CA ARG A 60 0.10 22.33 10.62
C ARG A 60 -0.09 20.87 10.96
N ALA A 61 -0.43 20.58 12.22
CA ALA A 61 -0.68 19.20 12.65
C ALA A 61 -1.89 18.60 11.94
N GLU A 62 -2.95 19.39 11.76
CA GLU A 62 -4.13 18.96 10.99
C GLU A 62 -3.78 18.67 9.55
N ARG A 63 -3.01 19.52 8.92
CA ARG A 63 -2.56 19.32 7.54
C ARG A 63 -1.75 18.05 7.40
N ASN A 64 -0.81 17.81 8.32
CA ASN A 64 0.01 16.61 8.30
C ASN A 64 -0.84 15.35 8.46
N PHE A 65 -1.86 15.42 9.31
CA PHE A 65 -2.78 14.29 9.51
C PHE A 65 -3.57 14.00 8.24
N PHE A 66 -4.13 15.01 7.59
CA PHE A 66 -4.90 14.82 6.35
C PHE A 66 -4.01 14.33 5.21
N ASP A 67 -2.78 14.82 5.12
CA ASP A 67 -1.81 14.34 4.13
C ASP A 67 -1.50 12.86 4.34
N ALA A 68 -1.28 12.45 5.59
CA ALA A 68 -1.00 11.05 5.91
C ALA A 68 -2.21 10.17 5.58
N GLN A 69 -3.41 10.65 5.89
CA GLN A 69 -4.65 9.95 5.57
C GLN A 69 -4.81 9.75 4.07
N ASN A 70 -4.56 10.78 3.29
CA ASN A 70 -4.67 10.72 1.83
C ASN A 70 -3.66 9.75 1.23
N ARG A 71 -2.42 9.77 1.72
CA ARG A 71 -1.38 8.87 1.25
C ARG A 71 -1.73 7.42 1.54
N LEU A 72 -2.26 7.16 2.74
CA LEU A 72 -2.67 5.81 3.11
C LEU A 72 -3.83 5.33 2.23
N SER A 73 -4.83 6.17 2.01
CA SER A 73 -5.98 5.84 1.16
C SER A 73 -5.54 5.55 -0.27
N GLN A 74 -4.64 6.36 -0.80
CA GLN A 74 -4.10 6.18 -2.16
C GLN A 74 -3.34 4.86 -2.27
N ALA A 75 -2.52 4.54 -1.27
CA ALA A 75 -1.75 3.31 -1.26
C ALA A 75 -2.66 2.08 -1.20
N LYS A 76 -3.73 2.14 -0.41
CA LYS A 76 -4.70 1.05 -0.33
C LYS A 76 -5.43 0.87 -1.65
N TYR A 77 -5.81 1.96 -2.29
CA TYR A 77 -6.47 1.92 -3.59
C TYR A 77 -5.56 1.29 -4.65
N ASP A 78 -4.30 1.73 -4.70
CA ASP A 78 -3.30 1.19 -5.62
C ASP A 78 -3.08 -0.30 -5.38
N PHE A 79 -3.06 -0.71 -4.11
CA PHE A 79 -2.90 -2.11 -3.75
C PHE A 79 -4.08 -2.95 -4.26
N ILE A 80 -5.30 -2.45 -4.13
CA ILE A 80 -6.49 -3.15 -4.64
C ILE A 80 -6.40 -3.34 -6.15
N ILE A 81 -5.98 -2.30 -6.88
CA ILE A 81 -5.84 -2.38 -8.33
C ILE A 81 -4.77 -3.41 -8.70
N ARG A 82 -3.63 -3.41 -8.02
CA ARG A 82 -2.57 -4.39 -8.25
C ARG A 82 -3.03 -5.81 -7.93
N SER A 83 -3.83 -5.97 -6.88
CA SER A 83 -4.46 -7.25 -6.54
C SER A 83 -5.33 -7.77 -7.66
N LEU A 84 -6.14 -6.89 -8.25
CA LEU A 84 -7.02 -7.26 -9.36
C LEU A 84 -6.22 -7.64 -10.60
N GLU A 85 -5.15 -6.90 -10.89
CA GLU A 85 -4.26 -7.22 -12.00
C GLU A 85 -3.59 -8.58 -11.80
N PHE A 86 -3.16 -8.88 -10.58
CA PHE A 86 -2.56 -10.17 -10.25
C PHE A 86 -3.58 -11.29 -10.42
N LYS A 87 -4.80 -11.11 -9.94
CA LYS A 87 -5.88 -12.08 -10.10
C LYS A 87 -6.20 -12.33 -11.58
N GLN A 88 -6.25 -11.25 -12.35
CA GLN A 88 -6.52 -11.35 -13.78
C GLN A 88 -5.42 -12.12 -14.49
N ALA A 89 -4.16 -11.84 -14.15
CA ALA A 89 -3.03 -12.53 -14.76
C ALA A 89 -3.01 -14.02 -14.40
N THR A 90 -3.31 -14.37 -13.14
CA THR A 90 -3.36 -15.78 -12.72
C THR A 90 -4.60 -16.49 -13.26
N GLY A 91 -5.71 -15.77 -13.42
CA GLY A 91 -6.95 -16.33 -13.95
C GLY A 91 -6.89 -16.70 -15.41
N SER A 92 -5.95 -16.11 -16.16
CA SER A 92 -5.77 -16.43 -17.58
C SER A 92 -4.82 -17.61 -17.82
N LEU A 93 -4.27 -18.19 -16.74
CA LEU A 93 -3.34 -19.32 -16.82
C LEU A 93 -4.08 -20.65 -16.80
N LYS A 94 -3.43 -21.68 -17.36
CA LYS A 94 -3.92 -23.06 -17.24
C LYS A 94 -3.75 -23.51 -15.78
N PRO A 95 -4.56 -24.49 -15.31
CA PRO A 95 -4.46 -24.94 -13.92
C PRO A 95 -3.07 -25.36 -13.48
N GLN A 96 -2.30 -25.98 -14.37
CA GLN A 96 -0.93 -26.42 -14.07
C GLN A 96 -0.02 -25.24 -13.86
N ASP A 97 -0.17 -24.19 -14.65
CA ASP A 97 0.63 -22.98 -14.50
C ASP A 97 0.34 -22.28 -13.16
N ILE A 98 -0.91 -22.32 -12.72
CA ILE A 98 -1.30 -21.78 -11.43
C ILE A 98 -0.66 -22.55 -10.28
N ILE A 99 -0.60 -23.88 -10.39
CA ILE A 99 0.06 -24.72 -9.40
C ILE A 99 1.55 -24.39 -9.31
N ASP A 100 2.21 -24.25 -10.48
CA ASP A 100 3.63 -23.89 -10.54
C ASP A 100 3.89 -22.52 -9.90
N VAL A 101 3.02 -21.55 -10.14
CA VAL A 101 3.14 -20.22 -9.54
C VAL A 101 2.96 -20.31 -8.02
N ASN A 102 1.97 -21.10 -7.55
CA ASN A 102 1.76 -21.29 -6.12
C ASN A 102 2.99 -21.91 -5.45
N ASN A 103 3.61 -22.90 -6.09
CA ASN A 103 4.83 -23.50 -5.58
C ASN A 103 5.97 -22.50 -5.52
N PHE A 104 6.03 -21.58 -6.48
CA PHE A 104 7.03 -20.53 -6.48
C PHE A 104 6.78 -19.51 -5.35
N LEU A 105 5.51 -19.19 -5.08
CA LEU A 105 5.14 -18.20 -4.06
C LEU A 105 5.26 -18.73 -2.64
N ASP A 106 5.14 -20.04 -2.48
CA ASP A 106 5.34 -20.69 -1.18
C ASP A 106 6.84 -20.89 -0.89
#